data_4e2f1dd940770fc531ed2f201ccf02f0
#
_entry.id   4e2f1dd940770fc531ed2f201ccf02f0
#
_cell.length_a   1.000
_cell.length_b   1.000
_cell.length_c   1.000
_cell.angle_alpha   90.00
_cell.angle_beta   90.00
_cell.angle_gamma   90.00
#
_symmetry.space_group_name_H-M   'P 1'
#
loop_
_entity.id
_entity.type
_entity.pdbx_description
1 polymer ?
#
loop_
_entity_poly.entity_id
_entity_poly.type
_entity_poly.pdbx_seq_one_letter_code
_entity_poly.pdbx_strand_id
1 'polypeptide(L)'
;ERYPNQLSGGQQQRVALARAVVIEPSVLLFDEPLSNLDAKLREHMRDELRSIQKRLGITSVYVTHDQSEAMAISDRVVIMKDGNLMQVGTPQEIYEYPNCKFVANFIGKANFISGRFQGLEGESAIVKFGDGMRYLIPNPGAMEGLRFGNPCCLAFRPESVKLTAEGEGIPGVVKRATYFGSKIEYEVDIGSTVLTVEIYNPQLSRRYQEGDSVKAVLDLDCVRVLPEEKLTIE
;
A
#
# COMPACT_ATOMS: atom_id res chain seq x y z
N GLU A 1 -29.93 30.07 -16.50
CA GLU A 1 -29.36 30.19 -15.15
C GLU A 1 -29.82 28.97 -14.33
N ARG A 2 -28.91 28.36 -13.55
CA ARG A 2 -29.20 27.26 -12.64
C ARG A 2 -28.72 27.62 -11.24
N TYR A 3 -29.53 27.28 -10.25
CA TYR A 3 -29.14 27.43 -8.84
C TYR A 3 -28.17 26.29 -8.42
N PRO A 4 -27.34 26.47 -7.40
CA PRO A 4 -26.40 25.43 -6.94
C PRO A 4 -27.03 24.07 -6.66
N ASN A 5 -28.23 24.04 -6.12
CA ASN A 5 -28.99 22.80 -5.83
C ASN A 5 -29.51 22.08 -7.10
N GLN A 6 -29.43 22.70 -8.27
CA GLN A 6 -29.78 22.13 -9.58
C GLN A 6 -28.57 21.57 -10.34
N LEU A 7 -27.38 21.65 -9.74
CA LEU A 7 -26.14 21.14 -10.30
C LEU A 7 -25.86 19.73 -9.77
N SER A 8 -25.29 18.87 -10.62
CA SER A 8 -24.75 17.60 -10.15
C SER A 8 -23.55 17.84 -9.22
N GLY A 9 -23.21 16.84 -8.37
CA GLY A 9 -22.07 16.94 -7.44
C GLY A 9 -20.76 17.33 -8.15
N GLY A 10 -20.45 16.73 -9.30
CA GLY A 10 -19.28 17.09 -10.10
C GLY A 10 -19.33 18.52 -10.67
N GLN A 11 -20.54 19.02 -11.04
CA GLN A 11 -20.68 20.41 -11.48
C GLN A 11 -20.50 21.39 -10.30
N GLN A 12 -21.02 21.06 -9.12
CA GLN A 12 -20.79 21.87 -7.91
C GLN A 12 -19.31 21.94 -7.57
N GLN A 13 -18.59 20.81 -7.69
CA GLN A 13 -17.16 20.72 -7.43
C GLN A 13 -16.34 21.57 -8.41
N ARG A 14 -16.65 21.52 -9.70
CA ARG A 14 -16.00 22.38 -10.71
C ARG A 14 -16.23 23.86 -10.44
N VAL A 15 -17.43 24.25 -10.03
CA VAL A 15 -17.71 25.65 -9.65
C VAL A 15 -16.94 26.06 -8.42
N ALA A 16 -16.85 25.20 -7.39
CA ALA A 16 -16.06 25.47 -6.20
C ALA A 16 -14.57 25.65 -6.54
N LEU A 17 -14.02 24.76 -7.37
CA LEU A 17 -12.64 24.84 -7.87
C LEU A 17 -12.39 26.14 -8.66
N ALA A 18 -13.26 26.46 -9.62
CA ALA A 18 -13.14 27.69 -10.40
C ALA A 18 -13.14 28.95 -9.51
N ARG A 19 -13.99 28.99 -8.48
CA ARG A 19 -14.00 30.08 -7.49
C ARG A 19 -12.70 30.17 -6.69
N ALA A 20 -12.11 29.04 -6.33
CA ALA A 20 -10.87 29.00 -5.56
C ALA A 20 -9.65 29.40 -6.42
N VAL A 21 -9.66 29.08 -7.73
CA VAL A 21 -8.55 29.32 -8.64
C VAL A 21 -8.57 30.74 -9.23
N VAL A 22 -9.76 31.33 -9.43
CA VAL A 22 -9.90 32.63 -10.12
C VAL A 22 -9.18 33.79 -9.41
N ILE A 23 -8.93 33.65 -8.10
CA ILE A 23 -8.18 34.64 -7.31
C ILE A 23 -6.66 34.46 -7.35
N GLU A 24 -6.17 33.46 -8.13
CA GLU A 24 -4.75 33.13 -8.30
C GLU A 24 -4.00 32.92 -6.96
N PRO A 25 -4.45 32.02 -6.09
CA PRO A 25 -3.85 31.85 -4.76
C PRO A 25 -2.45 31.24 -4.86
N SER A 26 -1.55 31.58 -3.91
CA SER A 26 -0.24 30.95 -3.80
C SER A 26 -0.32 29.52 -3.29
N VAL A 27 -1.35 29.17 -2.49
CA VAL A 27 -1.59 27.84 -1.95
C VAL A 27 -3.07 27.51 -2.05
N LEU A 28 -3.37 26.29 -2.48
CA LEU A 28 -4.73 25.77 -2.60
C LEU A 28 -4.94 24.62 -1.61
N LEU A 29 -5.97 24.74 -0.77
CA LEU A 29 -6.31 23.73 0.23
C LEU A 29 -7.56 22.97 -0.21
N PHE A 30 -7.45 21.65 -0.23
CA PHE A 30 -8.56 20.75 -0.49
C PHE A 30 -8.84 19.89 0.76
N ASP A 31 -10.04 19.97 1.27
CA ASP A 31 -10.50 19.16 2.40
C ASP A 31 -11.56 18.18 1.89
N GLU A 32 -11.17 16.93 1.70
CA GLU A 32 -11.99 15.82 1.17
C GLU A 32 -12.84 16.19 -0.07
N PRO A 33 -12.26 16.79 -1.13
CA PRO A 33 -13.05 17.40 -2.19
C PRO A 33 -13.87 16.40 -3.02
N LEU A 34 -13.53 15.11 -3.01
CA LEU A 34 -14.17 14.08 -3.85
C LEU A 34 -15.02 13.08 -3.04
N SER A 35 -15.16 13.27 -1.73
CA SER A 35 -15.83 12.31 -0.83
C SER A 35 -17.30 12.01 -1.18
N ASN A 36 -18.02 13.01 -1.72
CA ASN A 36 -19.45 12.92 -2.04
C ASN A 36 -19.75 12.47 -3.49
N LEU A 37 -18.75 11.99 -4.23
CA LEU A 37 -18.90 11.57 -5.62
C LEU A 37 -18.94 10.04 -5.72
N ASP A 38 -19.70 9.54 -6.72
CA ASP A 38 -19.63 8.13 -7.09
C ASP A 38 -18.24 7.75 -7.66
N ALA A 39 -17.90 6.46 -7.65
CA ALA A 39 -16.55 5.98 -7.98
C ALA A 39 -16.08 6.44 -9.37
N LYS A 40 -16.94 6.36 -10.40
CA LYS A 40 -16.58 6.72 -11.77
C LYS A 40 -16.36 8.23 -11.93
N LEU A 41 -17.23 9.03 -11.31
CA LEU A 41 -17.11 10.48 -11.33
C LEU A 41 -15.90 10.94 -10.52
N ARG A 42 -15.61 10.29 -9.39
CA ARG A 42 -14.44 10.54 -8.55
C ARG A 42 -13.14 10.34 -9.33
N GLU A 43 -13.01 9.23 -10.06
CA GLU A 43 -11.84 8.96 -10.89
C GLU A 43 -11.63 10.06 -11.95
N HIS A 44 -12.67 10.44 -12.67
CA HIS A 44 -12.59 11.52 -13.67
C HIS A 44 -12.23 12.87 -13.05
N MET A 45 -12.86 13.23 -11.92
CA MET A 45 -12.59 14.51 -11.23
C MET A 45 -11.18 14.54 -10.63
N ARG A 46 -10.66 13.40 -10.15
CA ARG A 46 -9.28 13.27 -9.68
C ARG A 46 -8.28 13.64 -10.78
N ASP A 47 -8.45 13.07 -11.97
CA ASP A 47 -7.54 13.31 -13.11
C ASP A 47 -7.65 14.78 -13.60
N GLU A 48 -8.85 15.35 -13.59
CA GLU A 48 -9.09 16.76 -13.92
C GLU A 48 -8.40 17.69 -12.92
N LEU A 49 -8.53 17.42 -11.61
CA LEU A 49 -7.86 18.19 -10.55
C LEU A 49 -6.33 18.15 -10.71
N ARG A 50 -5.77 16.96 -10.93
CA ARG A 50 -4.31 16.82 -11.15
C ARG A 50 -3.84 17.58 -12.37
N SER A 51 -4.59 17.53 -13.46
CA SER A 51 -4.28 18.28 -14.69
C SER A 51 -4.29 19.80 -14.46
N ILE A 52 -5.30 20.31 -13.76
CA ILE A 52 -5.41 21.73 -13.43
C ILE A 52 -4.26 22.18 -12.53
N GLN A 53 -3.96 21.41 -11.46
CA GLN A 53 -2.87 21.70 -10.54
C GLN A 53 -1.52 21.81 -11.26
N LYS A 54 -1.21 20.83 -12.13
CA LYS A 54 0.03 20.84 -12.93
C LYS A 54 0.10 22.04 -13.89
N ARG A 55 -1.01 22.34 -14.56
CA ARG A 55 -1.07 23.44 -15.52
C ARG A 55 -0.89 24.81 -14.88
N LEU A 56 -1.43 24.99 -13.68
CA LEU A 56 -1.36 26.26 -12.95
C LEU A 56 -0.09 26.38 -12.10
N GLY A 57 0.61 25.29 -11.80
CA GLY A 57 1.81 25.29 -10.96
C GLY A 57 1.56 25.73 -9.51
N ILE A 58 0.31 25.65 -9.03
CA ILE A 58 -0.07 26.09 -7.68
C ILE A 58 0.30 25.01 -6.67
N THR A 59 0.95 25.40 -5.58
CA THR A 59 1.17 24.53 -4.44
C THR A 59 -0.18 24.14 -3.81
N SER A 60 -0.42 22.84 -3.65
CA SER A 60 -1.69 22.36 -3.14
C SER A 60 -1.49 21.41 -1.96
N VAL A 61 -2.33 21.57 -0.93
CA VAL A 61 -2.45 20.63 0.17
C VAL A 61 -3.80 19.91 0.03
N TYR A 62 -3.77 18.59 -0.04
CA TYR A 62 -4.94 17.76 -0.28
C TYR A 62 -5.14 16.80 0.87
N VAL A 63 -6.27 16.93 1.58
CA VAL A 63 -6.68 16.02 2.66
C VAL A 63 -7.69 15.03 2.11
N THR A 64 -7.45 13.76 2.31
CA THR A 64 -8.36 12.67 1.92
C THR A 64 -8.17 11.46 2.83
N HIS A 65 -9.21 10.67 2.99
CA HIS A 65 -9.16 9.33 3.56
C HIS A 65 -9.07 8.23 2.48
N ASP A 66 -9.19 8.60 1.20
CA ASP A 66 -9.05 7.67 0.08
C ASP A 66 -7.58 7.55 -0.34
N GLN A 67 -7.01 6.36 -0.11
CA GLN A 67 -5.61 6.08 -0.42
C GLN A 67 -5.33 6.19 -1.92
N SER A 68 -6.27 5.77 -2.77
CA SER A 68 -6.10 5.82 -4.22
C SER A 68 -6.06 7.25 -4.74
N GLU A 69 -6.79 8.18 -4.10
CA GLU A 69 -6.69 9.60 -4.38
C GLU A 69 -5.31 10.13 -4.01
N ALA A 70 -4.87 9.88 -2.76
CA ALA A 70 -3.58 10.35 -2.28
C ALA A 70 -2.42 9.88 -3.18
N MET A 71 -2.44 8.60 -3.56
CA MET A 71 -1.40 7.99 -4.42
C MET A 71 -1.40 8.53 -5.84
N ALA A 72 -2.55 8.88 -6.39
CA ALA A 72 -2.67 9.31 -7.79
C ALA A 72 -2.46 10.82 -8.01
N ILE A 73 -2.85 11.65 -7.02
CA ILE A 73 -2.81 13.11 -7.17
C ILE A 73 -1.48 13.71 -6.67
N SER A 74 -0.89 13.14 -5.61
CA SER A 74 0.15 13.81 -4.85
C SER A 74 1.55 13.63 -5.45
N ASP A 75 2.40 14.64 -5.31
CA ASP A 75 3.86 14.51 -5.52
C ASP A 75 4.54 14.01 -4.23
N ARG A 76 3.96 14.35 -3.07
CA ARG A 76 4.35 13.82 -1.75
C ARG A 76 3.13 13.50 -0.92
N VAL A 77 3.19 12.39 -0.20
CA VAL A 77 2.14 11.90 0.71
C VAL A 77 2.65 12.02 2.14
N VAL A 78 1.78 12.49 3.02
CA VAL A 78 2.00 12.55 4.47
C VAL A 78 1.02 11.60 5.14
N ILE A 79 1.53 10.58 5.80
CA ILE A 79 0.71 9.65 6.58
C ILE A 79 0.68 10.12 8.03
N MET A 80 -0.52 10.29 8.56
CA MET A 80 -0.74 10.68 9.95
C MET A 80 -1.53 9.63 10.71
N LYS A 81 -1.24 9.48 12.00
CA LYS A 81 -1.99 8.65 12.94
C LYS A 81 -2.05 9.33 14.30
N ASP A 82 -3.26 9.48 14.85
CA ASP A 82 -3.47 10.05 16.19
C ASP A 82 -2.75 11.39 16.39
N GLY A 83 -2.76 12.27 15.37
CA GLY A 83 -2.08 13.56 15.37
C GLY A 83 -0.57 13.50 15.09
N ASN A 84 0.03 12.32 15.04
CA ASN A 84 1.45 12.14 14.81
C ASN A 84 1.75 11.90 13.32
N LEU A 85 2.86 12.45 12.85
CA LEU A 85 3.39 12.19 11.53
C LEU A 85 4.07 10.81 11.53
N MET A 86 3.61 9.89 10.69
CA MET A 86 4.14 8.53 10.59
C MET A 86 5.21 8.37 9.51
N GLN A 87 4.92 8.90 8.31
CA GLN A 87 5.85 8.88 7.18
C GLN A 87 5.53 10.00 6.19
N VAL A 88 6.56 10.54 5.54
CA VAL A 88 6.46 11.48 4.42
C VAL A 88 7.33 10.95 3.28
N GLY A 89 6.79 10.89 2.08
CA GLY A 89 7.52 10.43 0.89
C GLY A 89 6.71 10.62 -0.38
N THR A 90 7.28 10.25 -1.51
CA THR A 90 6.54 10.08 -2.75
C THR A 90 5.54 8.92 -2.62
N PRO A 91 4.48 8.86 -3.43
CA PRO A 91 3.58 7.71 -3.46
C PRO A 91 4.31 6.37 -3.56
N GLN A 92 5.32 6.29 -4.43
CA GLN A 92 6.12 5.09 -4.60
C GLN A 92 6.89 4.72 -3.33
N GLU A 93 7.59 5.67 -2.69
CA GLU A 93 8.32 5.42 -1.45
C GLU A 93 7.41 4.95 -0.31
N ILE A 94 6.21 5.55 -0.18
CA ILE A 94 5.24 5.16 0.85
C ILE A 94 4.75 3.72 0.64
N TYR A 95 4.53 3.30 -0.61
CA TYR A 95 4.04 1.98 -0.94
C TYR A 95 5.12 0.89 -0.85
N GLU A 96 6.29 1.16 -1.44
CA GLU A 96 7.37 0.18 -1.57
C GLU A 96 8.26 0.11 -0.32
N TYR A 97 8.44 1.25 0.39
CA TYR A 97 9.33 1.38 1.54
C TYR A 97 8.62 1.93 2.78
N PRO A 98 7.55 1.27 3.26
CA PRO A 98 6.91 1.67 4.50
C PRO A 98 7.88 1.56 5.69
N ASN A 99 7.88 2.55 6.57
CA ASN A 99 8.78 2.59 7.72
C ASN A 99 8.25 1.83 8.94
N CYS A 100 7.00 1.40 8.94
CA CYS A 100 6.38 0.63 10.03
C CYS A 100 5.16 -0.16 9.56
N LYS A 101 4.72 -1.12 10.37
CA LYS A 101 3.53 -1.96 10.10
C LYS A 101 2.28 -1.12 9.82
N PHE A 102 2.10 -0.03 10.57
CA PHE A 102 0.94 0.84 10.38
C PHE A 102 0.89 1.41 8.96
N VAL A 103 1.98 2.02 8.49
CA VAL A 103 2.05 2.59 7.14
C VAL A 103 1.86 1.52 6.08
N ALA A 104 2.53 0.37 6.23
CA ALA A 104 2.40 -0.76 5.29
C ALA A 104 0.94 -1.22 5.14
N ASN A 105 0.20 -1.30 6.25
CA ASN A 105 -1.19 -1.77 6.26
C ASN A 105 -2.20 -0.63 5.98
N PHE A 106 -1.82 0.61 6.24
CA PHE A 106 -2.68 1.76 5.94
C PHE A 106 -2.74 2.03 4.44
N ILE A 107 -1.62 1.88 3.72
CA ILE A 107 -1.56 2.06 2.26
C ILE A 107 -1.66 0.70 1.56
N GLY A 108 -2.89 0.26 1.33
CA GLY A 108 -3.19 -1.02 0.70
C GLY A 108 -3.04 -2.22 1.64
N LYS A 109 -3.23 -3.41 1.08
CA LYS A 109 -3.04 -4.65 1.82
C LYS A 109 -1.56 -4.97 1.97
N ALA A 110 -1.16 -5.52 3.11
CA ALA A 110 0.19 -6.02 3.35
C ALA A 110 0.16 -7.32 4.14
N ASN A 111 1.07 -8.23 3.81
CA ASN A 111 1.34 -9.43 4.58
C ASN A 111 2.45 -9.17 5.59
N PHE A 112 2.37 -9.86 6.72
CA PHE A 112 3.37 -9.78 7.78
C PHE A 112 3.73 -11.19 8.26
N ILE A 113 5.03 -11.51 8.27
CA ILE A 113 5.55 -12.74 8.89
C ILE A 113 6.50 -12.30 10.00
N SER A 114 6.21 -12.69 11.23
CA SER A 114 7.07 -12.40 12.39
C SER A 114 8.36 -13.20 12.32
N GLY A 115 9.47 -12.56 12.65
CA GLY A 115 10.80 -13.16 12.61
C GLY A 115 11.76 -12.53 13.62
N ARG A 116 13.03 -12.91 13.51
CA ARG A 116 14.13 -12.34 14.29
C ARG A 116 15.24 -11.88 13.38
N PHE A 117 15.67 -10.66 13.55
CA PHE A 117 16.80 -10.08 12.82
C PHE A 117 18.12 -10.74 13.28
N GLN A 118 18.91 -11.22 12.32
CA GLN A 118 20.17 -11.94 12.58
C GLN A 118 21.41 -11.17 12.10
N GLY A 119 21.25 -9.90 11.71
CA GLY A 119 22.35 -9.07 11.21
C GLY A 119 22.27 -8.80 9.73
N LEU A 120 23.36 -8.29 9.20
CA LEU A 120 23.54 -7.95 7.79
C LEU A 120 24.57 -8.84 7.13
N GLU A 121 24.38 -9.10 5.85
CA GLU A 121 25.37 -9.67 4.95
C GLU A 121 25.48 -8.73 3.73
N GLY A 122 26.52 -7.90 3.72
CA GLY A 122 26.57 -6.75 2.82
C GLY A 122 25.45 -5.76 3.10
N GLU A 123 24.66 -5.45 2.08
CA GLU A 123 23.46 -4.58 2.19
C GLU A 123 22.17 -5.36 2.49
N SER A 124 22.24 -6.70 2.51
CA SER A 124 21.10 -7.55 2.72
C SER A 124 20.87 -7.86 4.20
N ALA A 125 19.61 -7.89 4.63
CA ALA A 125 19.25 -8.29 5.98
C ALA A 125 19.04 -9.80 6.07
N ILE A 126 19.56 -10.40 7.14
CA ILE A 126 19.33 -11.79 7.48
C ILE A 126 18.20 -11.86 8.50
N VAL A 127 17.12 -12.54 8.14
CA VAL A 127 15.97 -12.74 9.03
C VAL A 127 15.67 -14.25 9.13
N LYS A 128 15.43 -14.69 10.34
CA LYS A 128 15.02 -16.06 10.65
C LYS A 128 13.55 -16.06 11.07
N PHE A 129 12.71 -16.91 10.45
CA PHE A 129 11.31 -17.08 10.83
C PHE A 129 10.86 -18.56 10.77
N GLY A 130 9.69 -18.85 11.34
CA GLY A 130 9.17 -20.21 11.43
C GLY A 130 10.13 -21.17 12.14
N ASP A 131 10.19 -22.40 11.66
CA ASP A 131 11.02 -23.48 12.22
C ASP A 131 12.52 -23.36 11.91
N GLY A 132 12.98 -22.12 11.68
CA GLY A 132 14.39 -21.83 11.49
C GLY A 132 14.80 -21.51 10.07
N MET A 133 13.86 -21.31 9.15
CA MET A 133 14.15 -20.81 7.81
C MET A 133 14.83 -19.47 7.88
N ARG A 134 15.96 -19.36 7.16
CA ARG A 134 16.78 -18.14 7.07
C ARG A 134 16.59 -17.53 5.68
N TYR A 135 16.23 -16.25 5.68
CA TYR A 135 16.07 -15.49 4.45
C TYR A 135 17.06 -14.34 4.40
N LEU A 136 17.66 -14.15 3.24
CA LEU A 136 18.50 -13.02 2.91
C LEU A 136 17.64 -12.02 2.11
N ILE A 137 17.32 -10.88 2.73
CA ILE A 137 16.47 -9.84 2.14
C ILE A 137 17.35 -8.78 1.52
N PRO A 138 17.41 -8.65 0.18
CA PRO A 138 18.38 -7.77 -0.49
C PRO A 138 18.09 -6.27 -0.29
N ASN A 139 16.81 -5.89 -0.20
CA ASN A 139 16.39 -4.50 -0.01
C ASN A 139 15.53 -4.35 1.25
N PRO A 140 16.11 -4.47 2.46
CA PRO A 140 15.33 -4.59 3.69
C PRO A 140 14.52 -3.34 4.05
N GLY A 141 14.80 -2.18 3.45
CA GLY A 141 14.19 -0.90 3.79
C GLY A 141 14.85 -0.22 4.99
N ALA A 142 14.11 0.67 5.65
CA ALA A 142 14.59 1.37 6.83
C ALA A 142 14.67 0.40 8.03
N MET A 143 15.87 0.10 8.48
CA MET A 143 16.15 -0.83 9.59
C MET A 143 16.51 -0.12 10.88
N GLU A 144 16.12 1.14 11.03
CA GLU A 144 16.39 1.91 12.23
C GLU A 144 15.85 1.20 13.48
N GLY A 145 16.70 1.04 14.47
CA GLY A 145 16.36 0.37 15.74
C GLY A 145 16.43 -1.15 15.72
N LEU A 146 16.71 -1.81 14.59
CA LEU A 146 16.93 -3.25 14.54
C LEU A 146 18.35 -3.60 15.03
N ARG A 147 18.41 -4.50 16.01
CA ARG A 147 19.67 -5.08 16.53
C ARG A 147 19.60 -6.59 16.42
N PHE A 148 20.75 -7.25 16.39
CA PHE A 148 20.85 -8.70 16.37
C PHE A 148 19.97 -9.35 17.46
N GLY A 149 19.17 -10.33 17.08
CA GLY A 149 18.21 -11.03 17.95
C GLY A 149 16.88 -10.30 18.19
N ASN A 150 16.73 -9.02 17.79
CA ASN A 150 15.48 -8.32 17.96
C ASN A 150 14.34 -8.97 17.17
N PRO A 151 13.10 -8.94 17.71
CA PRO A 151 11.91 -9.27 16.95
C PRO A 151 11.73 -8.26 15.81
N CYS A 152 11.35 -8.77 14.65
CA CYS A 152 11.05 -7.99 13.46
C CYS A 152 9.94 -8.66 12.67
N CYS A 153 9.42 -8.01 11.65
CA CYS A 153 8.54 -8.65 10.71
C CYS A 153 8.99 -8.43 9.27
N LEU A 154 8.79 -9.43 8.44
CA LEU A 154 8.83 -9.32 7.00
C LEU A 154 7.50 -8.75 6.54
N ALA A 155 7.54 -7.62 5.85
CA ALA A 155 6.38 -6.97 5.26
C ALA A 155 6.48 -7.05 3.74
N PHE A 156 5.42 -7.48 3.08
CA PHE A 156 5.37 -7.61 1.62
C PHE A 156 3.94 -7.51 1.10
N ARG A 157 3.81 -7.16 -0.17
CA ARG A 157 2.51 -6.98 -0.81
C ARG A 157 1.93 -8.31 -1.29
N PRO A 158 0.58 -8.46 -1.33
CA PRO A 158 -0.07 -9.66 -1.83
C PRO A 158 0.32 -10.06 -3.25
N GLU A 159 0.56 -9.09 -4.12
CA GLU A 159 0.96 -9.28 -5.51
C GLU A 159 2.43 -9.71 -5.70
N SER A 160 3.25 -9.57 -4.66
CA SER A 160 4.66 -10.01 -4.68
C SER A 160 4.84 -11.48 -4.30
N VAL A 161 3.74 -12.19 -4.06
CA VAL A 161 3.76 -13.62 -3.74
C VAL A 161 3.26 -14.44 -4.90
N LYS A 162 4.01 -15.47 -5.27
CA LYS A 162 3.59 -16.46 -6.28
C LYS A 162 3.16 -17.75 -5.59
N LEU A 163 2.14 -18.41 -6.12
CA LEU A 163 1.73 -19.74 -5.68
C LEU A 163 2.19 -20.78 -6.69
N THR A 164 2.81 -21.86 -6.17
CA THR A 164 3.18 -23.03 -6.95
C THR A 164 2.68 -24.29 -6.25
N ALA A 165 2.48 -25.39 -7.01
CA ALA A 165 2.15 -26.68 -6.43
C ALA A 165 3.42 -27.43 -5.97
N GLU A 166 4.56 -27.15 -6.64
CA GLU A 166 5.82 -27.88 -6.46
C GLU A 166 6.98 -26.88 -6.36
N GLY A 167 8.15 -27.34 -5.91
CA GLY A 167 9.36 -26.56 -5.81
C GLY A 167 9.60 -25.97 -4.43
N GLU A 168 10.45 -24.94 -4.36
CA GLU A 168 10.79 -24.21 -3.14
C GLU A 168 9.72 -23.17 -2.81
N GLY A 169 9.57 -22.86 -1.52
CA GLY A 169 8.63 -21.86 -1.00
C GLY A 169 8.07 -22.26 0.36
N ILE A 170 7.34 -21.37 0.97
CA ILE A 170 6.68 -21.60 2.26
C ILE A 170 5.49 -22.51 2.04
N PRO A 171 5.42 -23.70 2.66
CA PRO A 171 4.29 -24.59 2.53
C PRO A 171 3.03 -23.98 3.15
N GLY A 172 1.90 -24.14 2.48
CA GLY A 172 0.62 -23.64 2.96
C GLY A 172 -0.57 -24.35 2.35
N VAL A 173 -1.76 -24.04 2.85
CA VAL A 173 -3.03 -24.58 2.38
C VAL A 173 -3.94 -23.40 2.04
N VAL A 174 -4.57 -23.43 0.86
CA VAL A 174 -5.55 -22.43 0.45
C VAL A 174 -6.79 -22.53 1.32
N LYS A 175 -7.10 -21.48 2.06
CA LYS A 175 -8.31 -21.36 2.90
C LYS A 175 -9.48 -20.78 2.16
N ARG A 176 -9.21 -19.85 1.24
CA ARG A 176 -10.22 -19.16 0.43
C ARG A 176 -9.64 -18.72 -0.88
N ALA A 177 -10.47 -18.76 -1.93
CA ALA A 177 -10.17 -18.23 -3.25
C ALA A 177 -11.33 -17.34 -3.72
N THR A 178 -11.09 -16.05 -3.91
CA THR A 178 -12.10 -15.07 -4.33
C THR A 178 -11.74 -14.48 -5.68
N TYR A 179 -12.64 -14.62 -6.65
CA TYR A 179 -12.44 -14.12 -8.01
C TYR A 179 -13.01 -12.70 -8.19
N PHE A 180 -12.18 -11.75 -8.59
CA PHE A 180 -12.52 -10.34 -8.82
C PHE A 180 -12.45 -9.93 -10.30
N GLY A 181 -12.52 -10.86 -11.23
CA GLY A 181 -12.41 -10.58 -12.66
C GLY A 181 -10.96 -10.42 -13.10
N SER A 182 -10.33 -9.31 -12.83
CA SER A 182 -8.92 -9.04 -13.21
C SER A 182 -7.89 -9.78 -12.36
N LYS A 183 -8.27 -10.24 -11.17
CA LYS A 183 -7.42 -10.98 -10.23
C LYS A 183 -8.19 -12.05 -9.47
N ILE A 184 -7.46 -13.01 -8.91
CA ILE A 184 -7.92 -13.87 -7.83
C ILE A 184 -7.15 -13.51 -6.57
N GLU A 185 -7.86 -13.38 -5.46
CA GLU A 185 -7.30 -13.22 -4.12
C GLU A 185 -7.42 -14.55 -3.38
N TYR A 186 -6.28 -15.04 -2.91
CA TYR A 186 -6.18 -16.26 -2.11
C TYR A 186 -5.83 -15.90 -0.67
N GLU A 187 -6.47 -16.59 0.27
CA GLU A 187 -6.00 -16.66 1.66
C GLU A 187 -5.28 -18.02 1.84
N VAL A 188 -4.00 -17.95 2.15
CA VAL A 188 -3.13 -19.14 2.30
C VAL A 188 -2.64 -19.24 3.73
N ASP A 189 -3.05 -20.29 4.42
CA ASP A 189 -2.57 -20.58 5.78
C ASP A 189 -1.20 -21.27 5.70
N ILE A 190 -0.18 -20.61 6.23
CA ILE A 190 1.19 -21.12 6.32
C ILE A 190 1.53 -21.66 7.71
N GLY A 191 0.52 -21.89 8.56
CA GLY A 191 0.65 -22.38 9.93
C GLY A 191 0.96 -21.28 10.96
N SER A 192 1.86 -20.37 10.68
CA SER A 192 2.19 -19.25 11.57
C SER A 192 1.29 -18.02 11.37
N THR A 193 0.74 -17.85 10.18
CA THR A 193 -0.17 -16.76 9.79
C THR A 193 -0.91 -17.11 8.51
N VAL A 194 -1.92 -16.32 8.17
CA VAL A 194 -2.62 -16.40 6.88
C VAL A 194 -2.10 -15.30 5.97
N LEU A 195 -1.60 -15.68 4.80
CA LEU A 195 -1.15 -14.76 3.76
C LEU A 195 -2.28 -14.45 2.81
N THR A 196 -2.41 -13.17 2.43
CA THR A 196 -3.19 -12.76 1.27
C THR A 196 -2.28 -12.79 0.03
N VAL A 197 -2.71 -13.45 -1.03
CA VAL A 197 -1.97 -13.53 -2.29
C VAL A 197 -2.88 -13.07 -3.42
N GLU A 198 -2.43 -12.12 -4.23
CA GLU A 198 -3.17 -11.59 -5.37
C GLU A 198 -2.51 -12.03 -6.68
N ILE A 199 -3.24 -12.79 -7.49
CA ILE A 199 -2.77 -13.23 -8.80
C ILE A 199 -3.56 -12.51 -9.87
N TYR A 200 -2.89 -11.60 -10.58
CA TYR A 200 -3.46 -10.85 -11.70
C TYR A 200 -3.47 -11.69 -12.97
N ASN A 201 -4.40 -11.36 -13.88
CA ASN A 201 -4.62 -12.11 -15.13
C ASN A 201 -4.80 -13.63 -14.89
N PRO A 202 -5.79 -14.03 -14.11
CA PRO A 202 -5.95 -15.41 -13.64
C PRO A 202 -6.22 -16.43 -14.75
N GLN A 203 -6.53 -15.97 -15.95
CA GLN A 203 -6.64 -16.86 -17.13
C GLN A 203 -5.28 -17.40 -17.62
N LEU A 204 -4.17 -16.73 -17.26
CA LEU A 204 -2.82 -17.13 -17.64
C LEU A 204 -2.11 -17.95 -16.56
N SER A 205 -2.76 -18.11 -15.39
CA SER A 205 -2.17 -18.74 -14.22
C SER A 205 -2.94 -20.00 -13.83
N ARG A 206 -2.24 -20.93 -13.17
CA ARG A 206 -2.90 -22.07 -12.53
C ARG A 206 -3.83 -21.56 -11.42
N ARG A 207 -5.05 -22.07 -11.40
CA ARG A 207 -6.03 -21.76 -10.34
C ARG A 207 -5.97 -22.84 -9.26
N TYR A 208 -6.07 -22.39 -8.02
CA TYR A 208 -6.15 -23.24 -6.85
C TYR A 208 -7.53 -23.16 -6.22
N GLN A 209 -7.93 -24.22 -5.52
CA GLN A 209 -9.20 -24.30 -4.79
C GLN A 209 -8.94 -24.36 -3.29
N GLU A 210 -9.99 -24.15 -2.50
CA GLU A 210 -9.93 -24.36 -1.06
C GLU A 210 -9.51 -25.79 -0.73
N GLY A 211 -8.56 -25.94 0.20
CA GLY A 211 -7.95 -27.20 0.56
C GLY A 211 -6.71 -27.60 -0.25
N ASP A 212 -6.41 -26.92 -1.36
CA ASP A 212 -5.21 -27.21 -2.13
C ASP A 212 -3.94 -26.91 -1.31
N SER A 213 -2.99 -27.85 -1.35
CA SER A 213 -1.64 -27.63 -0.83
C SER A 213 -0.83 -26.83 -1.86
N VAL A 214 -0.21 -25.75 -1.41
CA VAL A 214 0.57 -24.82 -2.25
C VAL A 214 1.89 -24.47 -1.57
N LYS A 215 2.79 -23.88 -2.36
CA LYS A 215 4.00 -23.21 -1.88
C LYS A 215 3.87 -21.72 -2.18
N ALA A 216 4.00 -20.89 -1.16
CA ALA A 216 4.09 -19.43 -1.30
C ALA A 216 5.55 -19.04 -1.54
N VAL A 217 5.85 -18.52 -2.72
CA VAL A 217 7.17 -18.06 -3.14
C VAL A 217 7.20 -16.55 -3.04
N LEU A 218 8.01 -16.01 -2.13
CA LEU A 218 8.18 -14.57 -1.94
C LEU A 218 9.17 -14.01 -2.96
N ASP A 219 8.84 -12.90 -3.59
CA ASP A 219 9.80 -12.09 -4.29
C ASP A 219 10.59 -11.26 -3.24
N LEU A 220 11.81 -11.69 -2.94
CA LEU A 220 12.61 -11.13 -1.85
C LEU A 220 13.03 -9.68 -2.07
N ASP A 221 13.08 -9.20 -3.31
CA ASP A 221 13.34 -7.80 -3.64
C ASP A 221 12.18 -6.89 -3.20
N CYS A 222 10.97 -7.44 -3.11
CA CYS A 222 9.76 -6.77 -2.67
C CYS A 222 9.46 -6.91 -1.16
N VAL A 223 10.32 -7.62 -0.41
CA VAL A 223 10.17 -7.81 1.04
C VAL A 223 10.89 -6.69 1.79
N ARG A 224 10.26 -6.16 2.83
CA ARG A 224 10.85 -5.18 3.75
C ARG A 224 10.94 -5.75 5.15
N VAL A 225 11.97 -5.38 5.89
CA VAL A 225 12.18 -5.79 7.28
C VAL A 225 11.79 -4.63 8.18
N LEU A 226 10.73 -4.78 8.94
CA LEU A 226 10.22 -3.76 9.84
C LEU A 226 10.44 -4.16 11.30
N PRO A 227 10.73 -3.23 12.21
CA PRO A 227 10.73 -3.51 13.64
C PRO A 227 9.32 -3.96 14.08
N GLU A 228 9.24 -4.83 15.09
CA GLU A 228 7.95 -5.30 15.62
C GLU A 228 7.13 -4.14 16.19
N GLU A 229 7.78 -3.21 16.86
CA GLU A 229 7.19 -1.95 17.35
C GLU A 229 7.92 -0.76 16.72
N LYS A 230 7.18 0.30 16.40
CA LYS A 230 7.78 1.55 15.96
C LYS A 230 8.49 2.17 17.16
N LEU A 231 9.79 2.47 17.02
CA LEU A 231 10.42 3.42 17.93
C LEU A 231 9.69 4.76 17.77
N THR A 232 9.03 5.21 18.82
CA THR A 232 8.47 6.57 18.87
C THR A 232 9.67 7.51 18.79
N ILE A 233 9.81 8.24 17.68
CA ILE A 233 10.78 9.32 17.56
C ILE A 233 10.17 10.46 18.41
N GLU A 234 10.76 10.73 19.57
CA GLU A 234 10.48 11.92 20.39
C GLU A 234 10.91 13.20 19.65
#